data_4a8722fced0d81c78584a94a28e085d3
#
_entry.id   4a8722fced0d81c78584a94a28e085d3
#
_cell.length_a   1.000
_cell.length_b   1.000
_cell.length_c   1.000
_cell.angle_alpha   90.00
_cell.angle_beta   90.00
_cell.angle_gamma   90.00
#
_symmetry.space_group_name_H-M   'P 1'
#
loop_
_entity.id
_entity.type
_entity.pdbx_description
1 polymer ?
#
loop_
_entity_poly.entity_id
_entity_poly.type
_entity_poly.pdbx_seq_one_letter_code
_entity_poly.pdbx_strand_id
1 'polypeptide(L)'
;MSAAAHGVYSDVIRERWRKPRHRGEVPGANAVAEDVNPLCGDRVRMMLTVAPDGRIEAAGFIGDSCAICTASADVVADLVAGRSRADAAALEVADVLNVLQAEIRPTRMRCVTLPVSVLGQALNGTRRA
;
A
#
# COMPACT_ATOMS: atom_id res chain seq x y z
N MET A 1 -10.47 -22.65 12.41
CA MET A 1 -10.66 -21.38 12.23
C MET A 1 -11.71 -21.07 11.20
N SER A 2 -12.54 -20.36 11.41
CA SER A 2 -13.62 -20.11 10.50
C SER A 2 -13.57 -18.68 9.99
N ALA A 3 -14.32 -18.42 8.95
CA ALA A 3 -14.43 -17.08 8.43
C ALA A 3 -14.97 -16.13 9.49
N ALA A 4 -15.77 -16.61 10.40
CA ALA A 4 -16.32 -15.78 11.46
C ALA A 4 -15.22 -15.18 12.34
N ALA A 5 -14.07 -15.84 12.43
CA ALA A 5 -12.99 -15.34 13.25
C ALA A 5 -12.39 -14.05 12.68
N HIS A 6 -12.63 -13.75 11.40
CA HIS A 6 -12.02 -12.60 10.79
C HIS A 6 -12.85 -11.33 10.96
N GLY A 7 -14.17 -11.42 10.93
CA GLY A 7 -15.00 -10.24 11.00
C GLY A 7 -14.54 -9.17 10.04
N VAL A 8 -14.43 -7.94 10.54
CA VAL A 8 -13.96 -6.81 9.75
C VAL A 8 -12.45 -6.81 9.59
N TYR A 9 -11.74 -7.29 10.59
CA TYR A 9 -10.28 -7.30 10.58
C TYR A 9 -9.79 -8.73 10.65
N SER A 10 -9.09 -9.17 9.61
CA SER A 10 -8.40 -10.44 9.61
C SER A 10 -7.17 -10.36 10.53
N ASP A 11 -6.57 -11.52 10.80
CA ASP A 11 -5.32 -11.56 11.53
C ASP A 11 -4.23 -10.79 10.81
N VAL A 12 -4.22 -10.85 9.47
CA VAL A 12 -3.24 -10.13 8.67
C VAL A 12 -3.40 -8.62 8.87
N ILE A 13 -4.63 -8.12 8.82
CA ILE A 13 -4.86 -6.69 9.01
C ILE A 13 -4.39 -6.26 10.40
N ARG A 14 -4.74 -7.02 11.43
CA ARG A 14 -4.34 -6.67 12.79
C ARG A 14 -2.83 -6.67 12.95
N GLU A 15 -2.16 -7.66 12.40
CA GLU A 15 -0.71 -7.75 12.50
C GLU A 15 -0.03 -6.61 11.76
N ARG A 16 -0.46 -6.35 10.53
CA ARG A 16 0.13 -5.29 9.70
C ARG A 16 -0.15 -3.90 10.25
N TRP A 17 -1.26 -3.74 10.94
CA TRP A 17 -1.59 -2.47 11.58
C TRP A 17 -0.73 -2.25 12.82
N ARG A 18 -0.54 -3.29 13.64
CA ARG A 18 0.23 -3.17 14.87
C ARG A 18 1.71 -3.03 14.61
N LYS A 19 2.23 -3.81 13.67
CA LYS A 19 3.66 -3.87 13.37
C LYS A 19 3.86 -3.83 11.86
N PRO A 20 3.60 -2.69 11.24
CA PRO A 20 3.83 -2.59 9.79
C PRO A 20 5.32 -2.74 9.50
N ARG A 21 5.63 -3.49 8.44
CA ARG A 21 7.00 -3.80 8.08
C ARG A 21 7.66 -2.66 7.31
N HIS A 22 6.86 -1.83 6.65
CA HIS A 22 7.36 -0.85 5.70
C HIS A 22 6.96 0.58 6.06
N ARG A 23 6.46 0.81 7.27
CA ARG A 23 6.08 2.15 7.68
C ARG A 23 7.33 2.93 8.08
N GLY A 24 7.51 4.09 7.44
CA GLY A 24 8.63 4.96 7.74
C GLY A 24 9.17 5.63 6.50
N GLU A 25 10.07 6.57 6.71
CA GLU A 25 10.72 7.27 5.61
C GLU A 25 11.62 6.33 4.85
N VAL A 26 11.74 6.56 3.55
CA VAL A 26 12.67 5.84 2.69
C VAL A 26 13.73 6.84 2.25
N PRO A 27 14.94 6.80 2.84
CA PRO A 27 15.98 7.75 2.47
C PRO A 27 16.35 7.61 0.99
N GLY A 28 16.45 8.74 0.31
CA GLY A 28 16.82 8.73 -1.11
C GLY A 28 15.69 8.31 -2.04
N ALA A 29 14.46 8.30 -1.56
CA ALA A 29 13.32 7.96 -2.41
C ALA A 29 13.24 8.91 -3.59
N ASN A 30 13.07 8.34 -4.78
CA ASN A 30 12.97 9.11 -6.02
C ASN A 30 11.62 8.95 -6.70
N ALA A 31 10.69 8.24 -6.09
CA ALA A 31 9.32 8.11 -6.56
C ALA A 31 8.41 8.26 -5.36
N VAL A 32 7.73 9.41 -5.26
CA VAL A 32 6.94 9.75 -4.08
C VAL A 32 5.61 10.32 -4.52
N ALA A 33 4.55 9.91 -3.86
CA ALA A 33 3.23 10.50 -4.04
C ALA A 33 2.45 10.41 -2.74
N GLU A 34 1.48 11.30 -2.60
CA GLU A 34 0.62 11.33 -1.42
C GLU A 34 -0.79 11.67 -1.87
N ASP A 35 -1.76 11.05 -1.23
CA ASP A 35 -3.16 11.37 -1.50
C ASP A 35 -3.97 11.10 -0.25
N VAL A 36 -5.20 11.60 -0.27
CA VAL A 36 -6.11 11.47 0.85
C VAL A 36 -7.45 10.92 0.36
N ASN A 37 -8.16 10.24 1.26
CA ASN A 37 -9.55 9.90 1.04
C ASN A 37 -10.38 10.93 1.79
N PRO A 38 -11.03 11.87 1.10
CA PRO A 38 -11.73 12.95 1.78
C PRO A 38 -12.94 12.48 2.60
N LEU A 39 -13.45 11.28 2.31
CA LEU A 39 -14.63 10.79 3.02
C LEU A 39 -14.29 10.29 4.42
N CYS A 40 -13.11 9.72 4.62
CA CYS A 40 -12.72 9.19 5.92
C CYS A 40 -11.44 9.81 6.47
N GLY A 41 -10.83 10.72 5.72
CA GLY A 41 -9.65 11.42 6.22
C GLY A 41 -8.36 10.61 6.16
N ASP A 42 -8.38 9.42 5.58
CA ASP A 42 -7.16 8.65 5.43
C ASP A 42 -6.18 9.40 4.54
N ARG A 43 -4.91 9.38 4.91
CA ARG A 43 -3.83 9.97 4.13
C ARG A 43 -2.71 8.96 4.01
N VAL A 44 -2.21 8.75 2.79
CA VAL A 44 -1.11 7.83 2.55
C VAL A 44 -0.08 8.53 1.66
N ARG A 45 1.18 8.45 2.07
CA ARG A 45 2.31 8.87 1.27
C ARG A 45 3.16 7.63 1.00
N MET A 46 3.37 7.32 -0.28
CA MET A 46 4.17 6.18 -0.69
C MET A 46 5.52 6.67 -1.20
N MET A 47 6.60 6.02 -0.76
CA MET A 47 7.96 6.40 -1.10
C MET A 47 8.69 5.19 -1.63
N LEU A 48 9.29 5.32 -2.81
CA LEU A 48 10.00 4.24 -3.46
C LEU A 48 11.37 4.71 -3.91
N THR A 49 12.33 3.80 -3.88
CA THR A 49 13.61 4.00 -4.54
C THR A 49 13.63 3.11 -5.76
N VAL A 50 13.64 3.71 -6.94
CA VAL A 50 13.67 3.00 -8.21
C VAL A 50 15.06 3.13 -8.80
N ALA A 51 15.71 1.99 -9.04
CA ALA A 51 17.05 1.94 -9.61
C ALA A 51 17.03 2.32 -11.09
N PRO A 52 18.18 2.67 -11.67
CA PRO A 52 18.23 3.02 -13.10
C PRO A 52 17.69 1.93 -14.03
N ASP A 53 17.81 0.66 -13.63
CA ASP A 53 17.28 -0.43 -14.43
C ASP A 53 15.78 -0.66 -14.25
N GLY A 54 15.14 0.16 -13.42
CA GLY A 54 13.70 0.07 -13.16
C GLY A 54 13.31 -0.82 -12.00
N ARG A 55 14.27 -1.40 -11.31
CA ARG A 55 13.95 -2.26 -10.17
C ARG A 55 13.67 -1.41 -8.94
N ILE A 56 12.64 -1.77 -8.20
CA ILE A 56 12.28 -1.08 -6.96
C ILE A 56 13.14 -1.66 -5.84
N GLU A 57 14.09 -0.88 -5.37
CA GLU A 57 15.04 -1.32 -4.35
C GLU A 57 14.49 -1.20 -2.94
N ALA A 58 13.62 -0.20 -2.72
CA ALA A 58 13.04 0.03 -1.40
C ALA A 58 11.66 0.63 -1.57
N ALA A 59 10.79 0.32 -0.63
CA ALA A 59 9.42 0.85 -0.61
C ALA A 59 8.99 1.06 0.83
N GLY A 60 8.30 2.16 1.09
CA GLY A 60 7.78 2.46 2.41
C GLY A 60 6.61 3.42 2.32
N PHE A 61 5.97 3.65 3.45
CA PHE A 61 4.85 4.58 3.51
C PHE A 61 4.77 5.25 4.86
N ILE A 62 4.15 6.42 4.87
CA ILE A 62 3.75 7.10 6.10
C ILE A 62 2.35 7.67 5.88
N GLY A 63 1.70 8.04 6.98
CA GLY A 63 0.41 8.69 6.88
C GLY A 63 -0.44 8.44 8.10
N ASP A 64 -1.61 9.09 8.11
CA ASP A 64 -2.62 8.91 9.14
C ASP A 64 -3.80 8.20 8.50
N SER A 65 -4.02 6.96 8.90
CA SER A 65 -5.05 6.17 8.25
C SER A 65 -5.59 5.10 9.19
N CYS A 66 -6.75 4.57 8.83
CA CYS A 66 -7.39 3.51 9.61
C CYS A 66 -6.58 2.21 9.50
N ALA A 67 -6.96 1.23 10.32
CA ALA A 67 -6.26 -0.04 10.34
C ALA A 67 -6.23 -0.72 8.97
N ILE A 68 -7.36 -0.70 8.23
CA ILE A 68 -7.43 -1.33 6.92
C ILE A 68 -6.50 -0.62 5.94
N CYS A 69 -6.51 0.71 5.94
CA CYS A 69 -5.67 1.48 5.03
C CYS A 69 -4.18 1.29 5.35
N THR A 70 -3.83 1.33 6.64
CA THR A 70 -2.45 1.11 7.06
C THR A 70 -1.96 -0.27 6.66
N ALA A 71 -2.77 -1.30 6.91
CA ALA A 71 -2.41 -2.65 6.52
C ALA A 71 -2.27 -2.78 5.01
N SER A 72 -3.18 -2.15 4.26
CA SER A 72 -3.13 -2.18 2.80
C SER A 72 -1.88 -1.50 2.26
N ALA A 73 -1.51 -0.35 2.82
CA ALA A 73 -0.31 0.35 2.40
C ALA A 73 0.94 -0.49 2.67
N ASP A 74 0.97 -1.17 3.82
CA ASP A 74 2.08 -2.05 4.16
C ASP A 74 2.18 -3.23 3.18
N VAL A 75 1.04 -3.82 2.81
CA VAL A 75 1.01 -4.90 1.84
C VAL A 75 1.50 -4.41 0.47
N VAL A 76 1.04 -3.24 0.05
CA VAL A 76 1.48 -2.67 -1.24
C VAL A 76 2.99 -2.51 -1.26
N ALA A 77 3.57 -1.91 -0.23
CA ALA A 77 5.02 -1.73 -0.15
C ALA A 77 5.74 -3.07 -0.19
N ASP A 78 5.22 -4.06 0.54
CA ASP A 78 5.81 -5.39 0.58
C ASP A 78 5.77 -6.08 -0.79
N LEU A 79 4.65 -5.96 -1.49
CA LEU A 79 4.47 -6.62 -2.77
C LEU A 79 5.34 -6.03 -3.88
N VAL A 80 5.64 -4.73 -3.82
CA VAL A 80 6.40 -4.10 -4.91
C VAL A 80 7.90 -4.06 -4.66
N ALA A 81 8.34 -4.22 -3.43
CA ALA A 81 9.79 -4.21 -3.14
C ALA A 81 10.46 -5.36 -3.88
N GLY A 82 11.51 -5.05 -4.62
CA GLY A 82 12.24 -6.04 -5.39
C GLY A 82 11.68 -6.32 -6.77
N ARG A 83 10.54 -5.74 -7.12
CA ARG A 83 9.94 -5.93 -8.45
C ARG A 83 10.36 -4.83 -9.40
N SER A 84 10.14 -5.06 -10.68
CA SER A 84 10.34 -4.03 -11.68
C SER A 84 9.24 -2.98 -11.59
N ARG A 85 9.52 -1.79 -12.13
CA ARG A 85 8.51 -0.75 -12.22
C ARG A 85 7.27 -1.24 -12.96
N ALA A 86 7.47 -1.98 -14.06
CA ALA A 86 6.34 -2.47 -14.84
C ALA A 86 5.46 -3.42 -14.05
N ASP A 87 6.08 -4.34 -13.31
CA ASP A 87 5.31 -5.26 -12.46
C ASP A 87 4.58 -4.53 -11.35
N ALA A 88 5.23 -3.53 -10.75
CA ALA A 88 4.61 -2.75 -9.70
C ALA A 88 3.43 -1.94 -10.23
N ALA A 89 3.56 -1.39 -11.44
CA ALA A 89 2.48 -0.62 -12.06
C ALA A 89 1.29 -1.51 -12.40
N ALA A 90 1.50 -2.81 -12.54
CA ALA A 90 0.44 -3.75 -12.84
C ALA A 90 -0.26 -4.28 -11.59
N LEU A 91 0.17 -3.87 -10.40
CA LEU A 91 -0.45 -4.31 -9.15
C LEU A 91 -1.91 -3.88 -9.10
N GLU A 92 -2.78 -4.80 -8.72
CA GLU A 92 -4.20 -4.55 -8.65
C GLU A 92 -4.71 -4.68 -7.22
N VAL A 93 -5.88 -4.09 -6.97
CA VAL A 93 -6.51 -4.17 -5.67
C VAL A 93 -6.72 -5.63 -5.26
N ALA A 94 -7.05 -6.50 -6.22
CA ALA A 94 -7.25 -7.92 -5.92
C ALA A 94 -6.00 -8.55 -5.32
N ASP A 95 -4.82 -8.13 -5.76
CA ASP A 95 -3.57 -8.67 -5.21
C ASP A 95 -3.44 -8.33 -3.72
N VAL A 96 -3.82 -7.12 -3.36
CA VAL A 96 -3.77 -6.68 -1.97
C VAL A 96 -4.81 -7.43 -1.14
N LEU A 97 -6.03 -7.57 -1.68
CA LEU A 97 -7.09 -8.28 -0.98
C LEU A 97 -6.72 -9.73 -0.70
N ASN A 98 -6.03 -10.36 -1.63
CA ASN A 98 -5.58 -11.75 -1.45
C ASN A 98 -4.65 -11.89 -0.24
N VAL A 99 -3.78 -10.90 -0.04
CA VAL A 99 -2.86 -10.94 1.10
C VAL A 99 -3.59 -10.62 2.39
N LEU A 100 -4.52 -9.66 2.36
CA LEU A 100 -5.24 -9.25 3.56
C LEU A 100 -6.14 -10.35 4.11
N GLN A 101 -6.62 -11.24 3.26
CA GLN A 101 -7.47 -12.36 3.67
C GLN A 101 -8.69 -11.88 4.45
N ALA A 102 -9.34 -10.84 3.94
CA ALA A 102 -10.50 -10.27 4.59
C ALA A 102 -11.51 -9.84 3.54
N GLU A 103 -12.78 -9.90 3.91
CA GLU A 103 -13.83 -9.35 3.09
C GLU A 103 -14.01 -7.89 3.47
N ILE A 104 -13.73 -7.01 2.53
CA ILE A 104 -13.80 -5.58 2.77
C ILE A 104 -15.17 -5.09 2.33
N ARG A 105 -15.87 -4.42 3.23
CA ARG A 105 -17.17 -3.85 2.92
C ARG A 105 -17.03 -2.79 1.84
N PRO A 106 -18.03 -2.66 0.96
CA PRO A 106 -17.97 -1.65 -0.10
C PRO A 106 -17.68 -0.25 0.43
N THR A 107 -18.21 0.11 1.60
CA THR A 107 -17.99 1.44 2.19
C THR A 107 -16.56 1.65 2.66
N ARG A 108 -15.78 0.57 2.80
CA ARG A 108 -14.39 0.65 3.25
C ARG A 108 -13.42 0.26 2.15
N MET A 109 -13.89 -0.02 0.95
CA MET A 109 -13.01 -0.44 -0.13
C MET A 109 -11.99 0.63 -0.49
N ARG A 110 -12.31 1.89 -0.31
CA ARG A 110 -11.35 2.97 -0.58
C ARG A 110 -10.13 2.91 0.32
N CYS A 111 -10.25 2.29 1.49
CA CYS A 111 -9.09 2.09 2.36
C CYS A 111 -8.06 1.19 1.70
N VAL A 112 -8.49 0.31 0.81
CA VAL A 112 -7.59 -0.58 0.07
C VAL A 112 -7.16 0.06 -1.24
N THR A 113 -8.08 0.73 -1.94
CA THR A 113 -7.76 1.30 -3.25
C THR A 113 -6.84 2.51 -3.14
N LEU A 114 -6.90 3.28 -2.05
CA LEU A 114 -6.07 4.46 -1.89
C LEU A 114 -4.57 4.15 -1.97
N PRO A 115 -4.03 3.19 -1.21
CA PRO A 115 -2.60 2.88 -1.34
C PRO A 115 -2.20 2.43 -2.74
N VAL A 116 -3.04 1.65 -3.42
CA VAL A 116 -2.76 1.20 -4.78
C VAL A 116 -2.72 2.40 -5.74
N SER A 117 -3.66 3.32 -5.58
CA SER A 117 -3.71 4.53 -6.40
C SER A 117 -2.47 5.40 -6.17
N VAL A 118 -2.06 5.56 -4.91
CA VAL A 118 -0.88 6.36 -4.59
C VAL A 118 0.39 5.74 -5.17
N LEU A 119 0.48 4.41 -5.15
CA LEU A 119 1.59 3.72 -5.80
C LEU A 119 1.66 4.09 -7.28
N GLY A 120 0.52 4.03 -7.96
CA GLY A 120 0.47 4.38 -9.38
C GLY A 120 0.91 5.80 -9.63
N GLN A 121 0.49 6.74 -8.78
CA GLN A 121 0.89 8.13 -8.89
C GLN A 121 2.41 8.30 -8.71
N ALA A 122 2.98 7.61 -7.75
CA ALA A 122 4.42 7.67 -7.49
C ALA A 122 5.20 7.17 -8.70
N LEU A 123 4.78 6.06 -9.29
CA LEU A 123 5.47 5.49 -10.44
C LEU A 123 5.33 6.37 -11.68
N ASN A 124 4.18 6.99 -11.87
CA ASN A 124 3.98 7.90 -12.99
C ASN A 124 4.85 9.14 -12.87
N GLY A 125 5.00 9.68 -11.65
CA GLY A 125 5.89 10.80 -11.43
C GLY A 125 7.32 10.47 -11.75
N THR A 126 7.77 9.28 -11.36
CA THR A 126 9.12 8.82 -11.64
C THR A 126 9.35 8.72 -13.15
N ARG A 127 8.35 8.25 -13.88
CA ARG A 127 8.48 8.07 -15.31
C ARG A 127 8.70 9.40 -16.03
N ARG A 128 8.19 10.48 -15.47
CA ARG A 128 8.36 11.79 -16.08
C ARG A 128 9.71 12.40 -15.80
N ALA A 129 10.33 11.98 -14.76
CA ALA A 129 11.63 12.47 -14.42
C ALA A 129 12.66 11.96 -15.39
#